data_b0a725e4f06d4e6dc019bfbc98476b1f
#
_entry.id   b0a725e4f06d4e6dc019bfbc98476b1f
#
_cell.length_a   1.000
_cell.length_b   1.000
_cell.length_c   1.000
_cell.angle_alpha   90.00
_cell.angle_beta   90.00
_cell.angle_gamma   90.00
#
_symmetry.space_group_name_H-M   'P 1'
#
loop_
_entity.id
_entity.type
_entity.pdbx_description
1 polymer ?
#
loop_
_entity_poly.entity_id
_entity_poly.type
_entity_poly.pdbx_seq_one_letter_code
_entity_poly.pdbx_strand_id
1 'polypeptide(L)'
;MKNKLNIATLIFFVPFLLMSCNKVLDKTNLSAVGPDQVWSDVNIATAYLNQIYSSLMPGNTSGGGNNTDEGVPYQKQTNEWFRGTATFDSQNNFGTYNNIRTINILLGNIDKATFSQADKDKIKGQALFWRAWAYHNLVSNYGGVPLILEAQQPTTDLTTLQKPRNKTSECVTQILKDIDDATKLLPDAFTDDDMGRVDKGVAMAFKGRVLLFYASPLFNGLGGIATWQKAYDANKAAKEFLDARGKGLYSPYSKIWDDELNKEVVMVRRYNYPQAVYFQGGLIPLDWSKDDVGYDRPSLELVNTFPMKDGSSWESQSRSYDTLFFNRDDRFYANIYYNGSPNQYLKGMRDSKTYLWTYFTSITNYNGNTGLEGVHNSITLDPLWSNSSFYRIKAIDKTIDKGGVYNAGVDWVEIRYAEVLMNYGECANETGNTAAALDVLKQIRARAGVQPGVAGNYGITAVLQPDIRKAYQKERFVEFCFEGKRMSDLRRWKMFGYLRGLTQRHGIAVLLKAGQPDVSPMSDINTVWNRFTTTVIPTDAVDIAIKDQYYIYGIPKAVLDRNPLLKQNNNWGGDFDPLQ
;
A
#
# COMPACT_ATOMS: atom_id res chain seq x y z
N MET A 1 48.95 26.41 75.28
CA MET A 1 49.72 26.56 74.06
C MET A 1 48.80 26.72 72.88
N LYS A 2 48.71 27.89 72.31
CA LYS A 2 47.74 28.26 71.23
C LYS A 2 48.41 28.05 69.88
N ASN A 3 47.88 27.12 69.06
CA ASN A 3 48.32 26.96 67.67
C ASN A 3 47.73 28.08 66.81
N LYS A 4 48.53 28.97 66.33
CA LYS A 4 48.22 29.92 65.26
C LYS A 4 48.36 29.18 63.91
N LEU A 5 47.27 28.81 63.29
CA LEU A 5 47.26 28.28 61.95
C LEU A 5 47.44 29.44 60.96
N ASN A 6 48.49 29.40 60.14
CA ASN A 6 48.87 30.49 59.23
C ASN A 6 47.85 30.67 58.11
N ILE A 7 47.09 31.76 58.20
CA ILE A 7 46.09 32.19 57.15
C ILE A 7 46.80 32.48 55.82
N ALA A 8 48.10 32.69 55.77
CA ALA A 8 48.85 32.95 54.53
C ALA A 8 48.91 31.73 53.55
N THR A 9 48.78 30.49 54.04
CA THR A 9 48.83 29.28 53.20
C THR A 9 47.51 28.99 52.52
N LEU A 10 46.42 29.56 53.01
CA LEU A 10 45.08 29.36 52.42
C LEU A 10 44.78 30.29 51.24
N ILE A 11 45.43 31.45 51.18
CA ILE A 11 45.23 32.46 50.14
C ILE A 11 45.99 32.12 48.85
N PHE A 12 46.99 31.26 48.87
CA PHE A 12 47.76 30.89 47.68
C PHE A 12 47.12 29.68 46.92
N PHE A 13 46.13 28.98 47.49
CA PHE A 13 45.47 27.81 46.85
C PHE A 13 44.16 28.17 46.17
N VAL A 14 43.59 29.34 46.41
CA VAL A 14 42.26 29.75 45.82
C VAL A 14 42.38 30.19 44.37
N PRO A 15 43.42 30.81 43.81
CA PRO A 15 43.45 31.16 42.40
C PRO A 15 43.72 29.99 41.46
N PHE A 16 44.14 28.80 41.92
CA PHE A 16 44.41 27.64 41.08
C PHE A 16 43.10 26.83 40.76
N LEU A 17 42.01 27.07 41.49
CA LEU A 17 40.71 26.40 41.26
C LEU A 17 39.81 27.13 40.25
N LEU A 18 40.20 28.31 39.75
CA LEU A 18 39.46 29.07 38.77
C LEU A 18 39.98 28.94 37.32
N MET A 19 41.06 28.18 37.10
CA MET A 19 41.42 27.75 35.75
C MET A 19 40.66 26.44 35.40
N SER A 20 39.35 26.47 35.46
CA SER A 20 38.51 25.45 34.85
C SER A 20 38.71 25.53 33.36
N CYS A 21 39.36 24.53 32.79
CA CYS A 21 39.49 24.38 31.33
C CYS A 21 38.11 24.31 30.70
N ASN A 22 37.62 25.40 30.15
CA ASN A 22 36.40 25.44 29.33
C ASN A 22 36.46 24.48 28.11
N LYS A 23 37.65 23.99 27.75
CA LYS A 23 37.87 23.02 26.66
C LYS A 23 37.63 21.54 27.03
N VAL A 24 37.43 21.19 28.31
CA VAL A 24 37.18 19.78 28.70
C VAL A 24 35.72 19.41 28.56
N LEU A 25 34.80 20.37 28.45
CA LEU A 25 33.37 20.16 28.24
C LEU A 25 32.98 20.16 26.76
N ASP A 26 33.84 20.66 25.89
CA ASP A 26 33.65 20.57 24.41
C ASP A 26 34.24 19.25 23.88
N LYS A 27 33.87 18.13 24.47
CA LYS A 27 34.09 16.83 23.83
C LYS A 27 33.12 16.69 22.67
N THR A 28 33.58 17.01 21.48
CA THR A 28 32.96 16.51 20.26
C THR A 28 32.89 15.00 20.41
N ASN A 29 31.68 14.47 20.31
CA ASN A 29 31.46 13.01 20.27
C ASN A 29 32.16 12.50 18.99
N LEU A 30 33.37 11.95 19.12
CA LEU A 30 34.18 11.45 18.00
C LEU A 30 33.53 10.29 17.25
N SER A 31 32.48 9.71 17.82
CA SER A 31 31.63 8.69 17.17
C SER A 31 30.36 9.28 16.53
N ALA A 32 30.10 10.59 16.65
CA ALA A 32 28.97 11.23 15.94
C ALA A 32 29.50 11.93 14.69
N VAL A 33 28.89 11.59 13.55
CA VAL A 33 29.14 12.25 12.27
C VAL A 33 28.71 13.72 12.39
N GLY A 34 29.62 14.67 12.28
CA GLY A 34 29.31 16.09 12.30
C GLY A 34 28.61 16.54 11.01
N PRO A 35 27.81 17.63 11.05
CA PRO A 35 27.10 18.13 9.87
C PRO A 35 28.03 18.36 8.66
N ASP A 36 29.22 18.88 8.85
CA ASP A 36 30.17 19.15 7.77
C ASP A 36 30.71 17.88 7.12
N GLN A 37 30.78 16.77 7.86
CA GLN A 37 31.23 15.49 7.35
C GLN A 37 30.16 14.87 6.42
N VAL A 38 28.87 15.07 6.72
CA VAL A 38 27.76 14.56 5.89
C VAL A 38 27.84 15.12 4.47
N TRP A 39 28.15 16.40 4.33
CA TRP A 39 28.12 17.09 3.04
C TRP A 39 29.48 17.16 2.33
N SER A 40 30.52 16.58 2.94
CA SER A 40 31.82 16.41 2.31
C SER A 40 32.09 15.00 1.76
N ASP A 41 31.30 14.00 2.15
CA ASP A 41 31.42 12.60 1.70
C ASP A 41 30.11 12.11 1.10
N VAL A 42 30.14 11.68 -0.15
CA VAL A 42 28.97 11.19 -0.91
C VAL A 42 28.36 9.94 -0.27
N ASN A 43 29.17 9.07 0.35
CA ASN A 43 28.66 7.84 1.01
C ASN A 43 27.86 8.18 2.27
N ILE A 44 28.33 9.17 3.05
CA ILE A 44 27.61 9.63 4.25
C ILE A 44 26.32 10.36 3.85
N ALA A 45 26.37 11.20 2.82
CA ALA A 45 25.17 11.84 2.27
C ALA A 45 24.15 10.81 1.72
N THR A 46 24.64 9.75 1.09
CA THR A 46 23.81 8.63 0.62
C THR A 46 23.21 7.85 1.80
N ALA A 47 23.97 7.61 2.87
CA ALA A 47 23.46 6.99 4.09
C ALA A 47 22.34 7.84 4.74
N TYR A 48 22.48 9.16 4.73
CA TYR A 48 21.41 10.08 5.16
C TYR A 48 20.15 9.94 4.29
N LEU A 49 20.30 9.87 2.97
CA LEU A 49 19.18 9.60 2.05
C LEU A 49 18.55 8.22 2.30
N ASN A 50 19.35 7.20 2.62
CA ASN A 50 18.84 5.86 2.93
C ASN A 50 17.93 5.84 4.17
N GLN A 51 18.18 6.71 5.16
CA GLN A 51 17.26 6.88 6.28
C GLN A 51 15.88 7.39 5.82
N ILE A 52 15.83 8.29 4.83
CA ILE A 52 14.59 8.78 4.25
C ILE A 52 13.85 7.63 3.54
N TYR A 53 14.56 6.82 2.76
CA TYR A 53 14.00 5.60 2.15
C TYR A 53 13.40 4.66 3.19
N SER A 54 14.16 4.34 4.23
CA SER A 54 13.71 3.44 5.30
C SER A 54 12.39 3.89 5.94
N SER A 55 12.21 5.21 6.08
CA SER A 55 11.05 5.80 6.74
C SER A 55 9.82 5.96 5.84
N LEU A 56 10.01 6.11 4.53
CA LEU A 56 8.93 6.47 3.61
C LEU A 56 8.59 5.40 2.57
N MET A 57 9.53 4.50 2.25
CA MET A 57 9.31 3.46 1.25
C MET A 57 8.24 2.47 1.74
N PRO A 58 7.12 2.31 1.02
CA PRO A 58 6.12 1.32 1.35
C PRO A 58 6.69 -0.10 1.36
N GLY A 59 6.07 -0.97 2.15
CA GLY A 59 6.44 -2.38 2.24
C GLY A 59 5.23 -3.29 2.26
N ASN A 60 5.48 -4.58 2.25
CA ASN A 60 4.40 -5.56 2.36
C ASN A 60 3.75 -5.47 3.74
N THR A 61 2.47 -5.17 3.77
CA THR A 61 1.68 -5.02 4.99
C THR A 61 0.47 -5.94 4.96
N SER A 62 0.03 -6.36 6.14
CA SER A 62 -1.18 -7.16 6.33
C SER A 62 -2.36 -6.30 6.80
N GLY A 63 -3.57 -6.78 6.56
CA GLY A 63 -4.81 -6.21 7.10
C GLY A 63 -5.35 -4.98 6.36
N GLY A 64 -4.66 -4.47 5.36
CA GLY A 64 -5.11 -3.32 4.58
C GLY A 64 -6.44 -3.55 3.84
N GLY A 65 -6.67 -4.76 3.36
CA GLY A 65 -7.90 -5.18 2.70
C GLY A 65 -9.15 -5.13 3.60
N ASN A 66 -8.99 -5.28 4.91
CA ASN A 66 -10.09 -5.28 5.87
C ASN A 66 -10.83 -3.93 5.99
N ASN A 67 -10.23 -2.86 5.50
CA ASN A 67 -10.82 -1.52 5.46
C ASN A 67 -11.55 -1.21 4.14
N THR A 68 -11.69 -2.21 3.26
CA THR A 68 -12.35 -2.11 1.95
C THR A 68 -13.25 -3.32 1.71
N ASP A 69 -13.85 -3.40 0.54
CA ASP A 69 -14.54 -4.59 0.03
C ASP A 69 -13.58 -5.69 -0.46
N GLU A 70 -12.28 -5.48 -0.39
CA GLU A 70 -11.25 -6.42 -0.82
C GLU A 70 -11.07 -7.59 0.15
N GLY A 71 -11.22 -7.30 1.44
CA GLY A 71 -11.04 -8.28 2.51
C GLY A 71 -12.14 -8.23 3.56
N VAL A 72 -12.20 -9.27 4.38
CA VAL A 72 -13.16 -9.37 5.48
C VAL A 72 -12.48 -9.21 6.83
N PRO A 73 -13.19 -8.73 7.86
CA PRO A 73 -12.62 -8.51 9.17
C PRO A 73 -12.32 -9.82 9.88
N TYR A 74 -11.33 -9.77 10.74
CA TYR A 74 -11.06 -10.81 11.71
C TYR A 74 -12.23 -10.93 12.71
N GLN A 75 -12.68 -12.14 13.04
CA GLN A 75 -13.71 -12.43 14.05
C GLN A 75 -15.03 -11.67 13.87
N LYS A 76 -15.53 -11.45 12.68
CA LYS A 76 -16.76 -10.66 12.46
C LYS A 76 -16.72 -9.27 13.13
N GLN A 77 -15.55 -8.64 13.21
CA GLN A 77 -15.41 -7.29 13.72
C GLN A 77 -15.56 -6.30 12.57
N THR A 78 -16.61 -5.53 12.56
CA THR A 78 -16.73 -4.39 11.65
C THR A 78 -15.95 -3.22 12.23
N ASN A 79 -14.96 -2.70 11.48
CA ASN A 79 -14.15 -1.57 11.93
C ASN A 79 -14.98 -0.27 12.08
N GLU A 80 -14.45 0.71 12.81
CA GLU A 80 -15.16 1.95 13.11
C GLU A 80 -15.54 2.78 11.87
N TRP A 81 -14.74 2.72 10.79
CA TRP A 81 -15.03 3.39 9.52
C TRP A 81 -16.28 2.80 8.88
N PHE A 82 -16.36 1.47 8.80
CA PHE A 82 -17.51 0.77 8.25
C PHE A 82 -18.76 0.88 9.14
N ARG A 83 -18.57 0.93 10.47
CA ARG A 83 -19.68 1.21 11.39
C ARG A 83 -20.18 2.66 11.35
N GLY A 84 -19.45 3.57 10.69
CA GLY A 84 -19.80 4.99 10.67
C GLY A 84 -19.57 5.70 12.01
N THR A 85 -18.74 5.13 12.90
CA THR A 85 -18.42 5.66 14.24
C THR A 85 -17.04 6.29 14.33
N ALA A 86 -16.24 6.25 13.26
CA ALA A 86 -14.93 6.88 13.22
C ALA A 86 -15.01 8.39 13.49
N THR A 87 -14.04 8.89 14.25
CA THR A 87 -13.86 10.29 14.60
C THR A 87 -12.65 10.87 13.90
N PHE A 88 -12.40 12.15 14.05
CA PHE A 88 -11.18 12.78 13.50
C PHE A 88 -9.90 12.30 14.20
N ASP A 89 -9.99 11.64 15.35
CA ASP A 89 -8.83 11.02 16.03
C ASP A 89 -8.58 9.56 15.61
N SER A 90 -9.47 8.96 14.82
CA SER A 90 -9.34 7.58 14.32
C SER A 90 -8.20 7.40 13.31
N GLN A 91 -7.68 8.48 12.73
CA GLN A 91 -6.50 8.49 11.88
C GLN A 91 -5.49 9.52 12.37
N ASN A 92 -4.23 9.14 12.51
CA ASN A 92 -3.17 10.05 12.92
C ASN A 92 -1.89 9.83 12.11
N ASN A 93 -1.85 10.37 10.89
CA ASN A 93 -0.70 10.28 9.99
C ASN A 93 0.08 11.61 9.89
N PHE A 94 -0.16 12.58 10.79
CA PHE A 94 0.55 13.86 10.81
C PHE A 94 2.04 13.74 11.19
N GLY A 95 2.49 12.61 11.73
CA GLY A 95 3.90 12.33 12.05
C GLY A 95 4.87 12.42 10.87
N THR A 96 4.38 12.40 9.64
CA THR A 96 5.16 12.56 8.39
C THR A 96 5.97 13.87 8.34
N TYR A 97 5.63 14.90 9.12
CA TYR A 97 6.43 16.15 9.19
C TYR A 97 7.86 15.94 9.71
N ASN A 98 8.13 14.91 10.51
CA ASN A 98 9.49 14.55 10.89
C ASN A 98 10.32 14.16 9.66
N ASN A 99 9.72 13.37 8.75
CA ASN A 99 10.37 12.98 7.50
C ASN A 99 10.57 14.20 6.57
N ILE A 100 9.57 15.07 6.46
CA ILE A 100 9.66 16.32 5.69
C ILE A 100 10.81 17.19 6.21
N ARG A 101 10.97 17.31 7.55
CA ARG A 101 12.10 18.03 8.15
C ARG A 101 13.44 17.40 7.77
N THR A 102 13.57 16.08 7.85
CA THR A 102 14.80 15.35 7.46
C THR A 102 15.14 15.60 5.99
N ILE A 103 14.14 15.55 5.11
CA ILE A 103 14.32 15.84 3.67
C ILE A 103 14.75 17.30 3.45
N ASN A 104 14.12 18.25 4.14
CA ASN A 104 14.45 19.67 4.00
C ASN A 104 15.88 20.00 4.51
N ILE A 105 16.38 19.28 5.53
CA ILE A 105 17.79 19.40 5.95
C ILE A 105 18.71 18.97 4.81
N LEU A 106 18.43 17.85 4.16
CA LEU A 106 19.20 17.39 3.01
C LEU A 106 19.15 18.43 1.88
N LEU A 107 17.96 18.87 1.47
CA LEU A 107 17.79 19.82 0.37
C LEU A 107 18.45 21.17 0.63
N GLY A 108 18.48 21.65 1.88
CA GLY A 108 19.13 22.91 2.28
C GLY A 108 20.66 22.86 2.27
N ASN A 109 21.25 21.67 2.25
CA ASN A 109 22.70 21.49 2.33
C ASN A 109 23.34 20.86 1.09
N ILE A 110 22.59 20.09 0.31
CA ILE A 110 23.14 19.30 -0.82
C ILE A 110 23.87 20.16 -1.85
N ASP A 111 23.39 21.37 -2.15
CA ASP A 111 24.03 22.26 -3.12
C ASP A 111 25.39 22.79 -2.64
N LYS A 112 25.61 22.82 -1.31
CA LYS A 112 26.89 23.21 -0.67
C LYS A 112 27.86 22.04 -0.51
N ALA A 113 27.44 20.81 -0.81
CA ALA A 113 28.27 19.61 -0.70
C ALA A 113 29.51 19.73 -1.62
N THR A 114 30.61 19.05 -1.26
CA THR A 114 31.89 19.18 -1.97
C THR A 114 32.14 18.11 -3.03
N PHE A 115 31.29 17.09 -3.11
CA PHE A 115 31.39 16.03 -4.11
C PHE A 115 30.80 16.43 -5.47
N SER A 116 30.84 15.55 -6.47
CA SER A 116 30.49 15.84 -7.85
C SER A 116 29.06 16.36 -8.03
N GLN A 117 28.84 17.23 -9.05
CA GLN A 117 27.50 17.74 -9.37
C GLN A 117 26.54 16.59 -9.74
N ALA A 118 27.00 15.57 -10.45
CA ALA A 118 26.21 14.42 -10.82
C ALA A 118 25.69 13.64 -9.59
N ASP A 119 26.49 13.51 -8.54
CA ASP A 119 26.08 12.85 -7.30
C ASP A 119 25.12 13.74 -6.49
N LYS A 120 25.37 15.07 -6.47
CA LYS A 120 24.43 16.03 -5.88
C LYS A 120 23.05 15.93 -6.56
N ASP A 121 23.00 15.91 -7.87
CA ASP A 121 21.77 15.83 -8.65
C ASP A 121 21.02 14.54 -8.38
N LYS A 122 21.71 13.39 -8.34
CA LYS A 122 21.11 12.10 -7.99
C LYS A 122 20.48 12.10 -6.58
N ILE A 123 21.20 12.62 -5.58
CA ILE A 123 20.73 12.67 -4.19
C ILE A 123 19.57 13.67 -4.07
N LYS A 124 19.71 14.87 -4.65
CA LYS A 124 18.70 15.92 -4.63
C LYS A 124 17.40 15.49 -5.31
N GLY A 125 17.51 14.85 -6.49
CA GLY A 125 16.36 14.33 -7.23
C GLY A 125 15.55 13.32 -6.42
N GLN A 126 16.22 12.38 -5.75
CA GLN A 126 15.57 11.41 -4.88
C GLN A 126 14.92 12.09 -3.65
N ALA A 127 15.59 13.07 -3.04
CA ALA A 127 15.04 13.80 -1.90
C ALA A 127 13.78 14.62 -2.28
N LEU A 128 13.77 15.27 -3.44
CA LEU A 128 12.59 15.98 -3.98
C LEU A 128 11.43 15.01 -4.21
N PHE A 129 11.69 13.84 -4.81
CA PHE A 129 10.68 12.81 -4.97
C PHE A 129 10.06 12.40 -3.63
N TRP A 130 10.89 12.15 -2.61
CA TRP A 130 10.40 11.75 -1.29
C TRP A 130 9.64 12.86 -0.57
N ARG A 131 9.97 14.13 -0.81
CA ARG A 131 9.17 15.24 -0.30
C ARG A 131 7.78 15.30 -0.96
N ALA A 132 7.75 15.13 -2.27
CA ALA A 132 6.49 15.03 -3.01
C ALA A 132 5.64 13.84 -2.53
N TRP A 133 6.25 12.68 -2.31
CA TRP A 133 5.60 11.48 -1.77
C TRP A 133 5.00 11.73 -0.38
N ALA A 134 5.79 12.31 0.53
CA ALA A 134 5.35 12.63 1.89
C ALA A 134 4.16 13.60 1.90
N TYR A 135 4.24 14.67 1.09
CA TYR A 135 3.13 15.62 0.96
C TYR A 135 1.91 15.00 0.27
N HIS A 136 2.08 14.19 -0.77
CA HIS A 136 0.94 13.50 -1.38
C HIS A 136 0.19 12.63 -0.37
N ASN A 137 0.90 11.87 0.47
CA ASN A 137 0.27 11.06 1.51
C ASN A 137 -0.49 11.90 2.54
N LEU A 138 0.01 13.06 2.92
CA LEU A 138 -0.71 13.99 3.80
C LEU A 138 -1.93 14.58 3.10
N VAL A 139 -1.74 15.16 1.92
CA VAL A 139 -2.76 15.94 1.21
C VAL A 139 -3.90 15.07 0.70
N SER A 140 -3.60 13.85 0.23
CA SER A 140 -4.64 12.90 -0.19
C SER A 140 -5.54 12.46 0.97
N ASN A 141 -5.04 12.50 2.21
CA ASN A 141 -5.79 12.12 3.38
C ASN A 141 -6.53 13.27 4.05
N TYR A 142 -5.91 14.45 4.14
CA TYR A 142 -6.42 15.56 4.96
C TYR A 142 -6.84 16.81 4.17
N GLY A 143 -6.63 16.82 2.85
CA GLY A 143 -6.69 18.05 2.05
C GLY A 143 -5.45 18.91 2.28
N GLY A 144 -5.55 20.21 2.09
CA GLY A 144 -4.41 21.11 2.26
C GLY A 144 -3.80 21.05 3.67
N VAL A 145 -2.49 21.20 3.74
CA VAL A 145 -1.68 21.13 4.98
C VAL A 145 -0.63 22.24 4.97
N PRO A 146 0.03 22.57 6.08
CA PRO A 146 1.16 23.51 6.06
C PRO A 146 2.27 23.04 5.14
N LEU A 147 2.66 23.86 4.18
CA LEU A 147 3.84 23.63 3.35
C LEU A 147 5.10 24.13 4.06
N ILE A 148 5.89 23.22 4.59
CA ILE A 148 7.20 23.48 5.21
C ILE A 148 8.26 23.03 4.23
N LEU A 149 8.84 23.96 3.49
CA LEU A 149 9.79 23.67 2.41
C LEU A 149 11.25 23.84 2.81
N GLU A 150 11.50 24.35 4.00
CA GLU A 150 12.82 24.53 4.62
C GLU A 150 12.83 23.94 6.03
N ALA A 151 13.99 23.49 6.49
CA ALA A 151 14.14 22.97 7.84
C ALA A 151 14.01 24.11 8.85
N GLN A 152 12.93 24.07 9.65
CA GLN A 152 12.75 25.02 10.75
C GLN A 152 13.85 24.84 11.80
N GLN A 153 14.40 25.97 12.28
CA GLN A 153 15.46 25.96 13.29
C GLN A 153 14.87 25.72 14.69
N PRO A 154 15.57 25.01 15.56
CA PRO A 154 15.17 24.87 16.95
C PRO A 154 15.00 26.25 17.62
N THR A 155 13.93 26.39 18.40
CA THR A 155 13.61 27.64 19.12
C THR A 155 12.97 27.31 20.46
N THR A 156 13.13 28.21 21.43
CA THR A 156 12.43 28.14 22.73
C THR A 156 10.98 28.61 22.62
N ASP A 157 10.69 29.49 21.65
CA ASP A 157 9.32 29.93 21.35
C ASP A 157 8.72 29.09 20.23
N LEU A 158 8.02 28.02 20.60
CA LEU A 158 7.39 27.08 19.66
C LEU A 158 6.28 27.73 18.82
N THR A 159 5.74 28.90 19.21
CA THR A 159 4.70 29.58 18.43
C THR A 159 5.23 30.06 17.08
N THR A 160 6.52 30.37 16.98
CA THR A 160 7.19 30.80 15.74
C THR A 160 7.24 29.68 14.68
N LEU A 161 7.14 28.42 15.12
CA LEU A 161 7.12 27.24 14.23
C LEU A 161 5.74 26.93 13.68
N GLN A 162 4.68 27.49 14.29
CA GLN A 162 3.31 27.24 13.88
C GLN A 162 3.01 27.89 12.53
N LYS A 163 2.38 27.16 11.63
CA LYS A 163 1.99 27.63 10.29
C LYS A 163 0.54 27.25 10.02
N PRO A 164 -0.22 28.13 9.37
CA PRO A 164 -1.56 27.80 8.91
C PRO A 164 -1.49 26.76 7.77
N ARG A 165 -2.63 26.19 7.45
CA ARG A 165 -2.78 25.29 6.31
C ARG A 165 -2.71 26.08 5.00
N ASN A 166 -2.03 25.54 4.03
CA ASN A 166 -2.14 25.93 2.62
C ASN A 166 -3.39 25.30 1.99
N LYS A 167 -3.90 25.88 0.90
CA LYS A 167 -4.97 25.26 0.12
C LYS A 167 -4.49 23.92 -0.46
N THR A 168 -5.43 22.99 -0.68
CA THR A 168 -5.13 21.71 -1.31
C THR A 168 -4.49 21.92 -2.69
N SER A 169 -5.01 22.88 -3.46
CA SER A 169 -4.47 23.26 -4.78
C SER A 169 -3.01 23.76 -4.71
N GLU A 170 -2.64 24.54 -3.70
CA GLU A 170 -1.26 24.99 -3.50
C GLU A 170 -0.34 23.82 -3.14
N CYS A 171 -0.82 22.93 -2.27
CA CYS A 171 -0.08 21.72 -1.91
C CYS A 171 0.17 20.81 -3.11
N VAL A 172 -0.85 20.57 -3.94
CA VAL A 172 -0.72 19.73 -5.14
C VAL A 172 0.21 20.38 -6.16
N THR A 173 0.17 21.70 -6.31
CA THR A 173 1.10 22.45 -7.16
C THR A 173 2.55 22.24 -6.71
N GLN A 174 2.81 22.29 -5.38
CA GLN A 174 4.15 22.03 -4.85
C GLN A 174 4.58 20.57 -5.04
N ILE A 175 3.68 19.60 -4.84
CA ILE A 175 3.95 18.19 -5.09
C ILE A 175 4.38 17.96 -6.55
N LEU A 176 3.62 18.51 -7.49
CA LEU A 176 3.94 18.39 -8.92
C LEU A 176 5.26 19.07 -9.28
N LYS A 177 5.54 20.23 -8.67
CA LYS A 177 6.82 20.94 -8.85
C LYS A 177 7.99 20.10 -8.36
N ASP A 178 7.90 19.51 -7.18
CA ASP A 178 8.97 18.65 -6.62
C ASP A 178 9.20 17.42 -7.52
N ILE A 179 8.14 16.79 -8.07
CA ILE A 179 8.27 15.67 -9.00
C ILE A 179 8.93 16.11 -10.32
N ASP A 180 8.54 17.26 -10.86
CA ASP A 180 9.10 17.77 -12.11
C ASP A 180 10.59 18.12 -11.96
N ASP A 181 10.96 18.73 -10.84
CA ASP A 181 12.36 19.03 -10.54
C ASP A 181 13.16 17.74 -10.27
N ALA A 182 12.58 16.76 -9.56
CA ALA A 182 13.18 15.43 -9.38
C ALA A 182 13.43 14.74 -10.74
N THR A 183 12.45 14.76 -11.65
CA THR A 183 12.53 14.11 -12.97
C THR A 183 13.67 14.67 -13.84
N LYS A 184 14.05 15.94 -13.66
CA LYS A 184 15.17 16.57 -14.38
C LYS A 184 16.54 16.12 -13.85
N LEU A 185 16.63 15.79 -12.57
CA LEU A 185 17.86 15.46 -11.86
C LEU A 185 18.15 13.96 -11.79
N LEU A 186 17.08 13.16 -11.82
CA LEU A 186 17.19 11.71 -11.68
C LEU A 186 17.76 11.06 -12.96
N PRO A 187 18.61 10.02 -12.82
CA PRO A 187 19.04 9.23 -13.94
C PRO A 187 17.87 8.45 -14.55
N ASP A 188 18.03 8.03 -15.78
CA ASP A 188 17.05 7.22 -16.49
C ASP A 188 16.85 5.83 -15.88
N ALA A 189 17.88 5.27 -15.25
CA ALA A 189 17.87 4.02 -14.48
C ALA A 189 19.06 4.01 -13.52
N PHE A 190 18.92 3.27 -12.44
CA PHE A 190 20.02 2.86 -11.56
C PHE A 190 20.45 1.43 -11.90
N THR A 191 21.73 1.13 -11.73
CA THR A 191 22.34 -0.19 -11.96
C THR A 191 23.01 -0.70 -10.69
N ASP A 192 23.41 -1.97 -10.71
CA ASP A 192 24.21 -2.62 -9.69
C ASP A 192 23.59 -2.49 -8.28
N ASP A 193 24.35 -2.08 -7.30
CA ASP A 193 23.93 -1.95 -5.89
C ASP A 193 22.85 -0.87 -5.67
N ASP A 194 22.66 0.02 -6.63
CA ASP A 194 21.64 1.08 -6.58
C ASP A 194 20.32 0.69 -7.24
N MET A 195 20.19 -0.53 -7.81
CA MET A 195 18.93 -1.01 -8.37
C MET A 195 17.80 -1.01 -7.33
N GLY A 196 16.65 -0.44 -7.72
CA GLY A 196 15.49 -0.25 -6.84
C GLY A 196 15.37 1.15 -6.23
N ARG A 197 16.40 2.02 -6.39
CA ARG A 197 16.26 3.44 -6.06
C ARG A 197 15.29 4.13 -7.02
N VAL A 198 14.78 5.26 -6.56
CA VAL A 198 13.88 6.10 -7.35
C VAL A 198 14.64 6.70 -8.52
N ASP A 199 14.31 6.28 -9.73
CA ASP A 199 14.79 6.78 -11.00
C ASP A 199 13.74 7.70 -11.68
N LYS A 200 14.07 8.18 -12.86
CA LYS A 200 13.19 9.05 -13.65
C LYS A 200 11.86 8.37 -14.01
N GLY A 201 11.88 7.07 -14.32
CA GLY A 201 10.68 6.29 -14.63
C GLY A 201 9.72 6.21 -13.45
N VAL A 202 10.26 6.00 -12.24
CA VAL A 202 9.49 6.02 -10.99
C VAL A 202 8.85 7.39 -10.75
N ALA A 203 9.61 8.48 -10.92
CA ALA A 203 9.10 9.84 -10.73
C ALA A 203 7.97 10.17 -11.72
N MET A 204 8.13 9.81 -12.99
CA MET A 204 7.11 10.01 -14.04
C MET A 204 5.84 9.19 -13.75
N ALA A 205 5.98 7.93 -13.34
CA ALA A 205 4.85 7.06 -12.98
C ALA A 205 4.09 7.62 -11.77
N PHE A 206 4.81 8.12 -10.77
CA PHE A 206 4.19 8.75 -9.59
C PHE A 206 3.48 10.06 -9.95
N LYS A 207 4.04 10.89 -10.85
CA LYS A 207 3.33 12.09 -11.37
C LYS A 207 1.99 11.71 -12.00
N GLY A 208 1.97 10.65 -12.80
CA GLY A 208 0.74 10.11 -13.39
C GLY A 208 -0.29 9.69 -12.35
N ARG A 209 0.13 8.98 -11.28
CA ARG A 209 -0.71 8.59 -10.14
C ARG A 209 -1.29 9.81 -9.42
N VAL A 210 -0.47 10.80 -9.11
CA VAL A 210 -0.90 12.04 -8.44
C VAL A 210 -1.94 12.79 -9.28
N LEU A 211 -1.67 13.03 -10.54
CA LEU A 211 -2.59 13.74 -11.43
C LEU A 211 -3.90 12.98 -11.61
N LEU A 212 -3.87 11.66 -11.78
CA LEU A 212 -5.08 10.82 -11.85
C LEU A 212 -5.92 10.95 -10.58
N PHE A 213 -5.30 10.90 -9.39
CA PHE A 213 -6.00 10.99 -8.13
C PHE A 213 -6.77 12.30 -8.00
N TYR A 214 -6.12 13.43 -8.29
CA TYR A 214 -6.74 14.75 -8.16
C TYR A 214 -7.62 15.15 -9.36
N ALA A 215 -7.47 14.51 -10.53
CA ALA A 215 -8.41 14.66 -11.65
C ALA A 215 -9.74 13.97 -11.39
N SER A 216 -9.75 12.93 -10.54
CA SER A 216 -10.90 12.07 -10.28
C SER A 216 -12.03 12.81 -9.53
N PRO A 217 -13.26 12.26 -9.50
CA PRO A 217 -14.46 12.92 -8.99
C PRO A 217 -14.37 13.51 -7.59
N LEU A 218 -13.52 13.00 -6.71
CA LEU A 218 -13.37 13.53 -5.35
C LEU A 218 -12.88 14.98 -5.35
N PHE A 219 -11.83 15.28 -6.11
CA PHE A 219 -11.19 16.60 -6.19
C PHE A 219 -11.58 17.38 -7.45
N ASN A 220 -12.14 16.71 -8.44
CA ASN A 220 -12.63 17.29 -9.69
C ASN A 220 -11.66 18.29 -10.36
N GLY A 221 -10.37 17.93 -10.36
CA GLY A 221 -9.33 18.67 -11.07
C GLY A 221 -8.75 19.90 -10.36
N LEU A 222 -9.17 20.22 -9.13
CA LEU A 222 -8.64 21.34 -8.33
C LEU A 222 -8.49 22.65 -9.11
N GLY A 223 -9.58 23.13 -9.73
CA GLY A 223 -9.55 24.37 -10.49
C GLY A 223 -8.62 24.36 -11.72
N GLY A 224 -8.36 23.19 -12.28
CA GLY A 224 -7.53 23.03 -13.48
C GLY A 224 -6.06 22.63 -13.21
N ILE A 225 -5.67 22.44 -11.95
CA ILE A 225 -4.30 22.01 -11.60
C ILE A 225 -4.05 20.57 -12.04
N ALA A 226 -5.04 19.68 -11.85
CA ALA A 226 -4.97 18.26 -12.17
C ALA A 226 -6.18 17.81 -13.01
N THR A 227 -6.28 18.27 -14.25
CA THR A 227 -7.34 17.86 -15.18
C THR A 227 -7.13 16.45 -15.73
N TRP A 228 -8.18 15.83 -16.24
CA TRP A 228 -8.08 14.54 -16.92
C TRP A 228 -7.09 14.57 -18.11
N GLN A 229 -7.02 15.70 -18.85
CA GLN A 229 -6.05 15.85 -19.94
C GLN A 229 -4.61 15.85 -19.40
N LYS A 230 -4.31 16.61 -18.32
CA LYS A 230 -2.98 16.61 -17.70
C LYS A 230 -2.61 15.22 -17.15
N ALA A 231 -3.57 14.51 -16.57
CA ALA A 231 -3.37 13.14 -16.09
C ALA A 231 -3.11 12.17 -17.26
N TYR A 232 -3.84 12.32 -18.37
CA TYR A 232 -3.61 11.56 -19.60
C TYR A 232 -2.20 11.78 -20.15
N ASP A 233 -1.81 13.04 -20.32
CA ASP A 233 -0.51 13.40 -20.90
C ASP A 233 0.65 12.87 -20.04
N ALA A 234 0.54 12.98 -18.71
CA ALA A 234 1.56 12.48 -17.79
C ALA A 234 1.66 10.94 -17.78
N ASN A 235 0.54 10.24 -17.76
CA ASN A 235 0.55 8.77 -17.78
C ASN A 235 1.00 8.24 -19.15
N LYS A 236 0.64 8.92 -20.26
CA LYS A 236 1.13 8.62 -21.60
C LYS A 236 2.64 8.77 -21.68
N ALA A 237 3.18 9.90 -21.21
CA ALA A 237 4.63 10.16 -21.20
C ALA A 237 5.39 9.13 -20.32
N ALA A 238 4.84 8.77 -19.14
CA ALA A 238 5.41 7.74 -18.29
C ALA A 238 5.43 6.37 -18.98
N LYS A 239 4.31 5.98 -19.62
CA LYS A 239 4.21 4.74 -20.39
C LYS A 239 5.24 4.70 -21.52
N GLU A 240 5.30 5.73 -22.37
CA GLU A 240 6.24 5.81 -23.51
C GLU A 240 7.69 5.76 -23.04
N PHE A 241 8.02 6.44 -21.94
CA PHE A 241 9.36 6.40 -21.34
C PHE A 241 9.73 5.00 -20.86
N LEU A 242 8.81 4.30 -20.20
CA LEU A 242 9.01 2.94 -19.70
C LEU A 242 9.07 1.92 -20.84
N ASP A 243 8.23 2.04 -21.87
CA ASP A 243 8.23 1.19 -23.07
C ASP A 243 9.60 1.24 -23.76
N ALA A 244 10.15 2.44 -23.94
CA ALA A 244 11.46 2.64 -24.57
C ALA A 244 12.61 1.98 -23.78
N ARG A 245 12.37 1.60 -22.52
CA ARG A 245 13.33 0.91 -21.63
C ARG A 245 13.00 -0.58 -21.43
N GLY A 246 12.15 -1.14 -22.27
CA GLY A 246 11.78 -2.54 -22.23
C GLY A 246 10.89 -2.94 -21.04
N LYS A 247 10.32 -1.95 -20.32
CA LYS A 247 9.29 -2.24 -19.33
C LYS A 247 7.98 -2.63 -20.02
N GLY A 248 7.16 -3.44 -19.37
CA GLY A 248 5.92 -3.95 -19.94
C GLY A 248 5.24 -4.96 -19.03
N LEU A 249 4.07 -5.43 -19.43
CA LEU A 249 3.38 -6.49 -18.70
C LEU A 249 4.23 -7.77 -18.66
N TYR A 250 4.37 -8.35 -17.48
CA TYR A 250 5.12 -9.59 -17.27
C TYR A 250 4.18 -10.82 -17.29
N SER A 251 4.63 -11.88 -17.91
CA SER A 251 3.87 -13.14 -18.03
C SER A 251 4.76 -14.33 -17.67
N PRO A 252 4.20 -15.31 -16.96
CA PRO A 252 2.83 -15.38 -16.45
C PRO A 252 2.60 -14.46 -15.25
N TYR A 253 1.34 -14.06 -15.04
CA TYR A 253 0.95 -13.17 -13.93
C TYR A 253 1.43 -13.68 -12.56
N SER A 254 1.34 -14.99 -12.32
CA SER A 254 1.74 -15.63 -11.06
C SER A 254 3.22 -15.42 -10.68
N LYS A 255 4.05 -14.99 -11.64
CA LYS A 255 5.48 -14.80 -11.46
C LYS A 255 5.92 -13.36 -11.19
N ILE A 256 4.98 -12.40 -11.21
CA ILE A 256 5.30 -10.99 -10.96
C ILE A 256 6.01 -10.78 -9.61
N TRP A 257 5.60 -11.54 -8.59
CA TRP A 257 6.15 -11.44 -7.23
C TRP A 257 7.23 -12.47 -6.92
N ASP A 258 7.38 -13.50 -7.76
CA ASP A 258 8.37 -14.56 -7.59
C ASP A 258 9.70 -14.19 -8.29
N ASP A 259 9.63 -13.50 -9.42
CA ASP A 259 10.79 -13.15 -10.26
C ASP A 259 11.18 -11.68 -9.97
N GLU A 260 12.26 -11.49 -9.21
CA GLU A 260 12.72 -10.16 -8.82
C GLU A 260 13.07 -9.28 -10.02
N LEU A 261 12.82 -7.98 -9.89
CA LEU A 261 13.19 -6.94 -10.86
C LEU A 261 12.77 -7.23 -12.31
N ASN A 262 11.72 -8.04 -12.51
CA ASN A 262 11.19 -8.32 -13.83
C ASN A 262 10.74 -7.04 -14.55
N LYS A 263 10.44 -7.15 -15.84
CA LYS A 263 10.13 -5.97 -16.69
C LYS A 263 8.87 -5.18 -16.26
N GLU A 264 8.01 -5.75 -15.42
CA GLU A 264 6.82 -5.06 -14.90
C GLU A 264 7.12 -4.19 -13.67
N VAL A 265 8.23 -4.42 -12.97
CA VAL A 265 8.63 -3.67 -11.79
C VAL A 265 9.07 -2.25 -12.18
N VAL A 266 8.43 -1.24 -11.55
CA VAL A 266 8.78 0.18 -11.72
C VAL A 266 9.32 0.75 -10.40
N MET A 267 8.59 0.67 -9.29
CA MET A 267 9.04 1.08 -7.96
C MET A 267 8.97 -0.10 -7.02
N VAL A 268 10.07 -0.40 -6.33
CA VAL A 268 10.21 -1.61 -5.52
C VAL A 268 10.94 -1.34 -4.21
N ARG A 269 10.42 -1.90 -3.12
CA ARG A 269 11.19 -2.08 -1.88
C ARG A 269 11.84 -3.44 -1.92
N ARG A 270 13.18 -3.44 -1.94
CA ARG A 270 13.97 -4.66 -1.94
C ARG A 270 14.04 -5.26 -0.54
N TYR A 271 13.91 -6.58 -0.49
CA TYR A 271 14.13 -7.39 0.70
C TYR A 271 15.16 -8.47 0.40
N ASN A 272 15.99 -8.82 1.37
CA ASN A 272 16.93 -9.93 1.27
C ASN A 272 17.27 -10.46 2.66
N TYR A 273 17.25 -11.76 2.82
CA TYR A 273 17.67 -12.41 4.04
C TYR A 273 19.20 -12.41 4.15
N PRO A 274 19.80 -12.13 5.34
CA PRO A 274 19.14 -11.71 6.59
C PRO A 274 19.05 -10.19 6.80
N GLN A 275 19.52 -9.35 5.87
CA GLN A 275 19.71 -7.92 6.06
C GLN A 275 18.42 -7.12 6.06
N ALA A 276 17.47 -7.49 5.22
CA ALA A 276 16.18 -6.83 5.08
C ALA A 276 15.08 -7.87 4.91
N VAL A 277 14.28 -8.07 5.94
CA VAL A 277 13.20 -9.07 5.97
C VAL A 277 11.92 -8.47 6.54
N TYR A 278 10.79 -9.15 6.35
CA TYR A 278 9.55 -8.79 6.98
C TYR A 278 8.82 -10.01 7.57
N PHE A 279 7.92 -9.76 8.50
CA PHE A 279 7.06 -10.78 9.07
C PHE A 279 5.85 -11.02 8.17
N GLN A 280 5.70 -12.24 7.65
CA GLN A 280 4.55 -12.59 6.80
C GLN A 280 3.48 -13.43 7.51
N GLY A 281 3.62 -13.74 8.79
CA GLY A 281 2.65 -14.54 9.53
C GLY A 281 1.22 -14.02 9.42
N GLY A 282 1.04 -12.71 9.50
CA GLY A 282 -0.25 -12.07 9.33
C GLY A 282 -0.85 -12.10 7.92
N LEU A 283 -0.13 -12.60 6.92
CA LEU A 283 -0.57 -12.69 5.52
C LEU A 283 -1.08 -14.07 5.12
N ILE A 284 -0.69 -15.10 5.86
CA ILE A 284 -0.87 -16.51 5.50
C ILE A 284 -1.80 -17.22 6.48
N PRO A 285 -2.33 -18.40 6.13
CA PRO A 285 -3.19 -19.19 7.01
C PRO A 285 -2.57 -19.48 8.36
N LEU A 286 -3.40 -19.60 9.40
CA LEU A 286 -3.00 -19.82 10.79
C LEU A 286 -2.03 -20.99 10.96
N ASP A 287 -2.29 -22.11 10.31
CA ASP A 287 -1.45 -23.31 10.40
C ASP A 287 0.00 -23.09 9.91
N TRP A 288 0.21 -22.05 9.11
CA TRP A 288 1.52 -21.67 8.58
C TRP A 288 2.12 -20.44 9.25
N SER A 289 1.29 -19.68 9.97
CA SER A 289 1.64 -18.36 10.51
C SER A 289 2.36 -18.38 11.85
N LYS A 290 2.63 -19.55 12.44
CA LYS A 290 3.24 -19.69 13.77
C LYS A 290 2.47 -18.89 14.83
N ASP A 291 1.20 -19.24 15.00
CA ASP A 291 0.26 -18.69 15.99
C ASP A 291 -0.25 -17.28 15.71
N ASP A 292 0.07 -16.70 14.56
CA ASP A 292 -0.59 -15.47 14.10
C ASP A 292 -1.77 -15.82 13.17
N VAL A 293 -2.74 -14.92 13.12
CA VAL A 293 -3.93 -15.12 12.29
C VAL A 293 -3.80 -14.36 10.98
N GLY A 294 -4.07 -15.01 9.86
CA GLY A 294 -4.08 -14.34 8.56
C GLY A 294 -5.06 -13.16 8.55
N TYR A 295 -4.56 -11.93 8.41
CA TYR A 295 -5.40 -10.72 8.40
C TYR A 295 -5.96 -10.39 7.03
N ASP A 296 -5.29 -10.80 5.94
CA ASP A 296 -5.73 -10.56 4.57
C ASP A 296 -6.57 -11.75 4.08
N ARG A 297 -7.87 -11.69 4.37
CA ARG A 297 -8.86 -12.69 3.95
C ARG A 297 -9.70 -12.12 2.84
N PRO A 298 -9.55 -12.60 1.60
CA PRO A 298 -10.37 -12.15 0.49
C PRO A 298 -11.86 -12.22 0.81
N SER A 299 -12.60 -11.17 0.46
CA SER A 299 -14.06 -11.16 0.52
C SER A 299 -14.65 -11.95 -0.67
N LEU A 300 -15.89 -12.39 -0.53
CA LEU A 300 -16.62 -12.99 -1.63
C LEU A 300 -16.88 -11.98 -2.75
N GLU A 301 -17.02 -10.69 -2.42
CA GLU A 301 -17.15 -9.59 -3.37
C GLU A 301 -15.95 -9.51 -4.32
N LEU A 302 -14.74 -9.60 -3.77
CA LEU A 302 -13.52 -9.68 -4.57
C LEU A 302 -13.49 -10.98 -5.39
N VAL A 303 -13.75 -12.11 -4.77
CA VAL A 303 -13.72 -13.44 -5.42
C VAL A 303 -14.70 -13.49 -6.59
N ASN A 304 -15.92 -12.98 -6.43
CA ASN A 304 -16.92 -12.94 -7.50
C ASN A 304 -16.52 -12.02 -8.66
N THR A 305 -15.74 -10.95 -8.39
CA THR A 305 -15.33 -9.99 -9.41
C THR A 305 -14.29 -10.55 -10.39
N PHE A 306 -13.50 -11.56 -10.01
CA PHE A 306 -12.59 -12.22 -10.95
C PHE A 306 -13.38 -12.79 -12.13
N PRO A 307 -13.00 -12.51 -13.39
CA PRO A 307 -13.70 -13.06 -14.55
C PRO A 307 -13.46 -14.56 -14.70
N MET A 308 -14.32 -15.17 -15.49
CA MET A 308 -14.09 -16.54 -15.97
C MET A 308 -13.00 -16.55 -17.03
N LYS A 309 -12.46 -17.72 -17.34
CA LYS A 309 -11.44 -17.92 -18.37
C LYS A 309 -11.88 -17.45 -19.77
N ASP A 310 -13.17 -17.51 -20.06
CA ASP A 310 -13.77 -16.99 -21.30
C ASP A 310 -14.02 -15.46 -21.26
N GLY A 311 -13.71 -14.81 -20.15
CA GLY A 311 -13.91 -13.37 -19.93
C GLY A 311 -15.31 -12.97 -19.46
N SER A 312 -16.25 -13.91 -19.33
CA SER A 312 -17.59 -13.64 -18.78
C SER A 312 -17.51 -13.35 -17.27
N SER A 313 -18.51 -12.61 -16.76
CA SER A 313 -18.63 -12.38 -15.31
C SER A 313 -19.15 -13.64 -14.63
N TRP A 314 -18.59 -13.97 -13.47
CA TRP A 314 -19.12 -15.04 -12.61
C TRP A 314 -20.59 -14.80 -12.24
N GLU A 315 -20.91 -13.59 -11.79
CA GLU A 315 -22.25 -13.22 -11.33
C GLU A 315 -23.33 -13.32 -12.43
N SER A 316 -22.97 -13.06 -13.68
CA SER A 316 -23.94 -13.07 -14.80
C SER A 316 -24.40 -14.45 -15.22
N GLN A 317 -23.83 -15.51 -14.65
CA GLN A 317 -24.04 -16.90 -15.11
C GLN A 317 -25.02 -17.69 -14.22
N SER A 318 -25.55 -17.10 -13.14
CA SER A 318 -26.44 -17.81 -12.17
C SER A 318 -25.85 -19.16 -11.70
N ARG A 319 -24.55 -19.21 -11.48
CA ARG A 319 -23.82 -20.43 -11.15
C ARG A 319 -24.00 -20.82 -9.69
N SER A 320 -23.96 -22.12 -9.40
CA SER A 320 -23.87 -22.61 -8.02
C SER A 320 -22.50 -22.27 -7.42
N TYR A 321 -22.48 -21.80 -6.18
CA TYR A 321 -21.22 -21.57 -5.43
C TYR A 321 -20.38 -22.83 -5.28
N ASP A 322 -20.93 -24.03 -5.46
CA ASP A 322 -20.17 -25.28 -5.47
C ASP A 322 -19.17 -25.33 -6.65
N THR A 323 -19.36 -24.51 -7.68
CA THR A 323 -18.46 -24.40 -8.85
C THR A 323 -17.63 -23.11 -8.85
N LEU A 324 -17.61 -22.36 -7.75
CA LEU A 324 -16.97 -21.05 -7.63
C LEU A 324 -15.51 -21.02 -8.04
N PHE A 325 -14.80 -22.12 -7.85
CA PHE A 325 -13.34 -22.20 -8.02
C PHE A 325 -12.90 -22.62 -9.43
N PHE A 326 -13.84 -22.95 -10.32
CA PHE A 326 -13.51 -23.53 -11.62
C PHE A 326 -13.52 -22.49 -12.74
N ASN A 327 -12.62 -22.69 -13.71
CA ASN A 327 -12.53 -21.89 -14.93
C ASN A 327 -12.44 -20.38 -14.72
N ARG A 328 -11.75 -19.94 -13.67
CA ARG A 328 -11.45 -18.52 -13.42
C ARG A 328 -10.23 -18.08 -14.22
N ASP A 329 -10.00 -16.79 -14.33
CA ASP A 329 -8.75 -16.27 -14.91
C ASP A 329 -7.53 -16.61 -14.05
N ASP A 330 -6.33 -16.48 -14.61
CA ASP A 330 -5.10 -16.92 -13.94
C ASP A 330 -4.80 -16.10 -12.68
N ARG A 331 -5.32 -14.87 -12.55
CA ARG A 331 -5.15 -14.00 -11.38
C ARG A 331 -5.87 -14.56 -10.15
N PHE A 332 -7.03 -15.19 -10.34
CA PHE A 332 -7.73 -15.85 -9.24
C PHE A 332 -6.81 -16.88 -8.58
N TYR A 333 -6.24 -17.78 -9.36
CA TYR A 333 -5.38 -18.86 -8.85
C TYR A 333 -4.03 -18.36 -8.34
N ALA A 334 -3.57 -17.19 -8.79
CA ALA A 334 -2.33 -16.58 -8.35
C ALA A 334 -2.48 -15.74 -7.06
N ASN A 335 -3.70 -15.31 -6.72
CA ASN A 335 -3.93 -14.40 -5.61
C ASN A 335 -4.70 -15.00 -4.44
N ILE A 336 -5.49 -16.07 -4.65
CA ILE A 336 -6.48 -16.58 -3.72
C ILE A 336 -6.23 -18.05 -3.40
N TYR A 337 -6.09 -18.39 -2.10
CA TYR A 337 -6.31 -19.74 -1.61
C TYR A 337 -7.79 -20.00 -1.40
N TYR A 338 -8.24 -21.15 -1.83
CA TYR A 338 -9.63 -21.61 -1.75
C TYR A 338 -9.68 -23.08 -1.38
N ASN A 339 -10.86 -23.60 -1.05
CA ASN A 339 -11.05 -25.01 -0.70
C ASN A 339 -10.62 -25.96 -1.84
N GLY A 340 -9.59 -26.76 -1.58
CA GLY A 340 -8.99 -27.66 -2.55
C GLY A 340 -7.98 -27.02 -3.49
N SER A 341 -7.45 -25.83 -3.19
CA SER A 341 -6.36 -25.26 -3.99
C SER A 341 -5.07 -26.07 -3.88
N PRO A 342 -4.29 -26.18 -4.98
CA PRO A 342 -3.02 -26.89 -4.95
C PRO A 342 -2.02 -26.27 -3.97
N ASN A 343 -1.34 -27.10 -3.19
CA ASN A 343 -0.27 -26.69 -2.27
C ASN A 343 1.09 -26.62 -2.98
N GLN A 344 1.20 -25.85 -4.05
CA GLN A 344 2.46 -25.75 -4.80
C GLN A 344 3.40 -24.65 -4.26
N TYR A 345 3.03 -23.97 -3.17
CA TYR A 345 3.61 -22.68 -2.82
C TYR A 345 4.38 -22.66 -1.49
N LEU A 346 4.36 -23.72 -0.70
CA LEU A 346 5.03 -23.70 0.60
C LEU A 346 5.99 -24.88 0.73
N LYS A 347 7.26 -24.58 0.60
CA LYS A 347 8.34 -25.53 0.75
C LYS A 347 8.39 -26.03 2.20
N GLY A 348 8.46 -27.34 2.38
CA GLY A 348 8.70 -27.95 3.69
C GLY A 348 7.45 -28.19 4.55
N MET A 349 6.28 -27.69 4.21
CA MET A 349 5.05 -27.94 4.98
C MET A 349 4.29 -29.18 4.52
N ARG A 350 4.32 -29.48 3.23
CA ARG A 350 3.70 -30.66 2.63
C ARG A 350 4.35 -31.03 1.31
N ASP A 351 4.12 -32.27 0.85
CA ASP A 351 4.44 -32.70 -0.49
C ASP A 351 3.73 -31.78 -1.52
N SER A 352 4.43 -31.39 -2.58
CA SER A 352 3.91 -30.60 -3.70
C SER A 352 2.68 -31.18 -4.40
N LYS A 353 2.34 -32.43 -4.10
CA LYS A 353 1.15 -33.13 -4.60
C LYS A 353 -0.08 -32.97 -3.70
N THR A 354 0.01 -32.25 -2.58
CA THR A 354 -1.11 -32.07 -1.67
C THR A 354 -1.99 -30.89 -2.07
N TYR A 355 -3.25 -30.94 -1.65
CA TYR A 355 -4.23 -29.87 -1.79
C TYR A 355 -4.58 -29.32 -0.42
N LEU A 356 -4.97 -28.06 -0.37
CA LEU A 356 -5.35 -27.35 0.84
C LEU A 356 -6.86 -27.34 0.99
N TRP A 357 -7.36 -27.95 2.05
CA TRP A 357 -8.79 -28.10 2.28
C TRP A 357 -9.25 -27.18 3.42
N THR A 358 -10.32 -26.43 3.18
CA THR A 358 -10.90 -25.43 4.09
C THR A 358 -12.40 -25.67 4.26
N TYR A 359 -12.81 -26.90 4.52
CA TYR A 359 -14.21 -27.28 4.66
C TYR A 359 -14.58 -27.60 6.11
N PHE A 360 -15.87 -27.57 6.38
CA PHE A 360 -16.47 -27.92 7.65
C PHE A 360 -17.24 -29.25 7.52
N THR A 361 -17.31 -30.01 8.62
CA THR A 361 -18.08 -31.28 8.67
C THR A 361 -19.47 -31.09 9.23
N SER A 362 -19.71 -30.06 10.01
CA SER A 362 -21.03 -29.71 10.54
C SER A 362 -21.14 -28.21 10.83
N ILE A 363 -22.39 -27.72 10.91
CA ILE A 363 -22.72 -26.41 11.46
C ILE A 363 -23.30 -26.66 12.84
N THR A 364 -22.66 -26.14 13.90
CA THR A 364 -23.17 -26.21 15.26
C THR A 364 -23.45 -24.81 15.78
N ASN A 365 -24.44 -24.71 16.65
CA ASN A 365 -24.71 -23.48 17.37
C ASN A 365 -23.84 -23.44 18.65
N TYR A 366 -22.87 -22.52 18.68
CA TYR A 366 -22.05 -22.27 19.84
C TYR A 366 -22.41 -20.91 20.45
N ASN A 367 -22.90 -20.91 21.70
CA ASN A 367 -23.33 -19.71 22.45
C ASN A 367 -24.28 -18.77 21.68
N GLY A 368 -25.26 -19.31 20.96
CA GLY A 368 -26.22 -18.52 20.19
C GLY A 368 -25.72 -17.99 18.85
N ASN A 369 -24.45 -18.22 18.52
CA ASN A 369 -23.91 -18.01 17.19
C ASN A 369 -23.85 -19.33 16.43
N THR A 370 -24.21 -19.31 15.17
CA THR A 370 -24.01 -20.47 14.28
C THR A 370 -22.51 -20.71 14.16
N GLY A 371 -21.99 -21.69 14.87
CA GLY A 371 -20.61 -22.13 14.81
C GLY A 371 -20.45 -23.17 13.70
N LEU A 372 -19.31 -23.16 13.04
CA LEU A 372 -18.92 -24.20 12.09
C LEU A 372 -17.93 -25.10 12.82
N GLU A 373 -18.27 -26.37 13.03
CA GLU A 373 -17.38 -27.34 13.67
C GLU A 373 -16.68 -28.24 12.65
N GLY A 374 -15.46 -28.62 13.03
CA GLY A 374 -14.69 -29.67 12.36
C GLY A 374 -14.05 -29.23 11.08
N VAL A 375 -12.81 -28.77 11.18
CA VAL A 375 -11.95 -28.63 10.01
C VAL A 375 -11.13 -29.90 9.89
N HIS A 376 -11.25 -30.59 8.78
CA HIS A 376 -10.41 -31.73 8.49
C HIS A 376 -9.34 -31.38 7.44
N ASN A 377 -8.13 -31.66 7.87
CA ASN A 377 -6.91 -31.77 7.09
C ASN A 377 -6.36 -30.53 6.45
N SER A 378 -5.31 -30.11 7.04
CA SER A 378 -4.17 -29.42 6.51
C SER A 378 -4.02 -27.93 6.79
N ILE A 379 -5.06 -27.21 6.89
CA ILE A 379 -5.02 -25.86 7.46
C ILE A 379 -6.03 -25.89 8.59
N THR A 380 -5.54 -25.84 9.83
CA THR A 380 -6.43 -25.67 10.97
C THR A 380 -7.03 -24.28 10.87
N LEU A 381 -8.19 -24.20 10.27
CA LEU A 381 -9.02 -23.02 10.36
C LEU A 381 -9.74 -23.13 11.68
N ASP A 382 -9.42 -22.26 12.59
CA ASP A 382 -10.34 -22.01 13.67
C ASP A 382 -11.65 -21.46 13.05
N PRO A 383 -12.77 -22.19 13.12
CA PRO A 383 -14.04 -21.77 12.52
C PRO A 383 -14.52 -20.43 13.07
N LEU A 384 -14.07 -20.04 14.26
CA LEU A 384 -14.35 -18.73 14.86
C LEU A 384 -13.58 -17.59 14.18
N TRP A 385 -12.48 -17.91 13.48
CA TRP A 385 -11.54 -16.93 12.98
C TRP A 385 -11.57 -16.75 11.47
N SER A 386 -12.00 -17.74 10.69
CA SER A 386 -12.07 -17.64 9.23
C SER A 386 -13.48 -17.40 8.73
N ASN A 387 -13.82 -16.14 8.57
CA ASN A 387 -15.15 -15.76 8.09
C ASN A 387 -15.32 -15.85 6.57
N SER A 388 -14.25 -16.04 5.77
CA SER A 388 -14.38 -16.04 4.32
C SER A 388 -14.07 -17.37 3.65
N SER A 389 -13.38 -18.28 4.30
CA SER A 389 -12.81 -19.52 3.72
C SER A 389 -11.79 -19.27 2.60
N PHE A 390 -11.29 -18.04 2.48
CA PHE A 390 -10.25 -17.67 1.52
C PHE A 390 -9.04 -17.09 2.25
N TYR A 391 -7.86 -17.21 1.61
CA TYR A 391 -6.63 -16.55 2.05
C TYR A 391 -5.89 -15.95 0.87
N ARG A 392 -5.08 -14.94 1.16
CA ARG A 392 -4.19 -14.31 0.19
C ARG A 392 -2.97 -15.18 -0.06
N ILE A 393 -2.53 -15.30 -1.33
CA ILE A 393 -1.25 -15.87 -1.74
C ILE A 393 -0.38 -14.90 -2.55
N LYS A 394 -0.90 -13.73 -2.87
CA LYS A 394 -0.17 -12.69 -3.59
C LYS A 394 0.93 -12.08 -2.73
N ALA A 395 2.12 -11.91 -3.32
CA ALA A 395 3.28 -11.32 -2.66
C ALA A 395 3.67 -11.99 -1.34
N ILE A 396 3.60 -13.32 -1.30
CA ILE A 396 4.02 -14.16 -0.18
C ILE A 396 5.32 -14.86 -0.55
N ASP A 397 6.27 -14.92 0.38
CA ASP A 397 7.45 -15.74 0.23
C ASP A 397 7.08 -17.22 0.37
N LYS A 398 7.05 -17.90 -0.77
CA LYS A 398 6.66 -19.31 -0.89
C LYS A 398 7.84 -20.26 -0.64
N THR A 399 9.02 -19.71 -0.34
CA THR A 399 10.25 -20.48 -0.13
C THR A 399 10.55 -20.77 1.33
N ILE A 400 9.88 -20.07 2.25
CA ILE A 400 10.06 -20.24 3.69
C ILE A 400 9.03 -21.20 4.28
N ASP A 401 9.41 -21.86 5.38
CA ASP A 401 8.56 -22.74 6.18
C ASP A 401 7.90 -21.98 7.35
N LYS A 402 7.09 -22.69 8.16
CA LYS A 402 6.42 -22.14 9.34
C LYS A 402 7.41 -21.51 10.34
N GLY A 403 8.61 -22.05 10.49
CA GLY A 403 9.65 -21.51 11.36
C GLY A 403 10.26 -20.21 10.84
N GLY A 404 10.24 -20.03 9.51
CA GLY A 404 10.85 -18.93 8.80
C GLY A 404 9.95 -17.70 8.57
N VAL A 405 8.71 -17.67 9.07
CA VAL A 405 7.73 -16.60 8.79
C VAL A 405 8.19 -15.17 9.15
N TYR A 406 9.20 -15.04 10.00
CA TYR A 406 9.82 -13.76 10.35
C TYR A 406 10.87 -13.28 9.34
N ASN A 407 11.25 -14.11 8.38
CA ASN A 407 12.38 -13.91 7.50
C ASN A 407 11.98 -13.84 6.02
N ALA A 408 10.75 -13.42 5.74
CA ALA A 408 10.28 -13.29 4.36
C ALA A 408 11.10 -12.24 3.60
N GLY A 409 11.50 -12.58 2.38
CA GLY A 409 12.41 -11.79 1.54
C GLY A 409 11.84 -11.42 0.18
N VAL A 410 10.56 -11.64 -0.09
CA VAL A 410 9.93 -11.26 -1.37
C VAL A 410 9.83 -9.73 -1.48
N ASP A 411 10.35 -9.19 -2.56
CA ASP A 411 10.31 -7.76 -2.87
C ASP A 411 8.87 -7.21 -2.92
N TRP A 412 8.65 -6.03 -2.34
CA TRP A 412 7.38 -5.34 -2.47
C TRP A 412 7.38 -4.38 -3.65
N VAL A 413 6.58 -4.70 -4.67
CA VAL A 413 6.42 -3.85 -5.84
C VAL A 413 5.33 -2.80 -5.58
N GLU A 414 5.75 -1.56 -5.35
CA GLU A 414 4.85 -0.44 -5.05
C GLU A 414 4.20 0.14 -6.31
N ILE A 415 4.97 0.30 -7.38
CA ILE A 415 4.45 0.68 -8.70
C ILE A 415 4.91 -0.35 -9.70
N ARG A 416 3.96 -0.91 -10.45
CA ARG A 416 4.27 -1.80 -11.58
C ARG A 416 3.71 -1.25 -12.88
N TYR A 417 4.26 -1.69 -13.98
CA TYR A 417 3.89 -1.20 -15.32
C TYR A 417 2.38 -1.28 -15.59
N ALA A 418 1.70 -2.33 -15.11
CA ALA A 418 0.25 -2.46 -15.22
C ALA A 418 -0.50 -1.26 -14.61
N GLU A 419 0.01 -0.66 -13.52
CA GLU A 419 -0.62 0.53 -12.94
C GLU A 419 -0.48 1.74 -13.88
N VAL A 420 0.70 1.96 -14.44
CA VAL A 420 0.92 3.06 -15.41
C VAL A 420 0.03 2.87 -16.63
N LEU A 421 -0.04 1.64 -17.14
CA LEU A 421 -0.86 1.29 -18.29
C LEU A 421 -2.36 1.50 -18.01
N MET A 422 -2.86 1.03 -16.85
CA MET A 422 -4.27 1.22 -16.48
C MET A 422 -4.60 2.67 -16.15
N ASN A 423 -3.69 3.42 -15.54
CA ASN A 423 -3.87 4.86 -15.32
C ASN A 423 -3.97 5.61 -16.65
N TYR A 424 -3.11 5.28 -17.61
CA TYR A 424 -3.18 5.82 -18.97
C TYR A 424 -4.53 5.52 -19.63
N GLY A 425 -4.98 4.26 -19.57
CA GLY A 425 -6.22 3.84 -20.19
C GLY A 425 -7.46 4.44 -19.52
N GLU A 426 -7.48 4.59 -18.19
CA GLU A 426 -8.56 5.28 -17.48
C GLU A 426 -8.64 6.76 -17.92
N CYS A 427 -7.50 7.46 -17.96
CA CYS A 427 -7.45 8.83 -18.45
C CYS A 427 -7.87 8.94 -19.92
N ALA A 428 -7.49 7.98 -20.76
CA ALA A 428 -7.92 7.92 -22.16
C ALA A 428 -9.46 7.85 -22.26
N ASN A 429 -10.10 7.01 -21.45
CA ASN A 429 -11.56 6.96 -21.37
C ASN A 429 -12.15 8.32 -21.00
N GLU A 430 -11.63 8.95 -19.95
CA GLU A 430 -12.17 10.20 -19.41
C GLU A 430 -11.93 11.40 -20.35
N THR A 431 -10.96 11.31 -21.25
CA THR A 431 -10.70 12.32 -22.31
C THR A 431 -11.35 11.97 -23.66
N GLY A 432 -12.16 10.91 -23.72
CA GLY A 432 -12.91 10.51 -24.93
C GLY A 432 -12.15 9.57 -25.87
N ASN A 433 -10.91 9.19 -25.57
CA ASN A 433 -10.17 8.19 -26.35
C ASN A 433 -10.53 6.77 -25.90
N THR A 434 -11.79 6.36 -26.15
CA THR A 434 -12.32 5.06 -25.73
C THR A 434 -11.63 3.88 -26.40
N ALA A 435 -11.10 4.05 -27.62
CA ALA A 435 -10.36 3.00 -28.33
C ALA A 435 -9.08 2.61 -27.59
N ALA A 436 -8.28 3.59 -27.16
CA ALA A 436 -7.07 3.35 -26.37
C ALA A 436 -7.41 2.75 -24.99
N ALA A 437 -8.51 3.20 -24.37
CA ALA A 437 -8.99 2.65 -23.11
C ALA A 437 -9.36 1.15 -23.24
N LEU A 438 -10.08 0.76 -24.28
CA LEU A 438 -10.45 -0.63 -24.53
C LEU A 438 -9.23 -1.50 -24.85
N ASP A 439 -8.28 -0.98 -25.59
CA ASP A 439 -7.03 -1.69 -25.89
C ASP A 439 -6.24 -2.04 -24.62
N VAL A 440 -6.13 -1.11 -23.68
CA VAL A 440 -5.50 -1.37 -22.38
C VAL A 440 -6.20 -2.50 -21.60
N LEU A 441 -7.53 -2.45 -21.52
CA LEU A 441 -8.28 -3.52 -20.84
C LEU A 441 -8.07 -4.89 -21.50
N LYS A 442 -7.99 -4.93 -22.84
CA LYS A 442 -7.69 -6.17 -23.58
C LYS A 442 -6.27 -6.68 -23.25
N GLN A 443 -5.28 -5.81 -23.20
CA GLN A 443 -3.91 -6.19 -22.85
C GLN A 443 -3.83 -6.79 -21.44
N ILE A 444 -4.47 -6.18 -20.44
CA ILE A 444 -4.52 -6.68 -19.05
C ILE A 444 -5.16 -8.06 -19.00
N ARG A 445 -6.31 -8.25 -19.66
CA ARG A 445 -7.03 -9.53 -19.68
C ARG A 445 -6.30 -10.62 -20.46
N ALA A 446 -5.67 -10.26 -21.57
CA ALA A 446 -4.83 -11.20 -22.33
C ALA A 446 -3.68 -11.74 -21.46
N ARG A 447 -2.97 -10.85 -20.73
CA ARG A 447 -1.90 -11.24 -19.80
C ARG A 447 -2.44 -12.10 -18.65
N ALA A 448 -3.67 -11.87 -18.19
CA ALA A 448 -4.37 -12.65 -17.16
C ALA A 448 -4.85 -14.03 -17.68
N GLY A 449 -4.52 -14.39 -18.91
CA GLY A 449 -4.90 -15.67 -19.51
C GLY A 449 -6.38 -15.76 -19.90
N VAL A 450 -7.12 -14.66 -19.93
CA VAL A 450 -8.49 -14.64 -20.45
C VAL A 450 -8.47 -14.92 -21.94
N GLN A 451 -9.40 -15.75 -22.41
CA GLN A 451 -9.51 -16.10 -23.83
C GLN A 451 -10.02 -14.91 -24.65
N PRO A 452 -9.49 -14.69 -25.87
CA PRO A 452 -9.88 -13.55 -26.70
C PRO A 452 -11.34 -13.57 -27.13
N GLY A 453 -11.97 -14.75 -27.17
CA GLY A 453 -13.28 -14.93 -27.78
C GLY A 453 -13.25 -14.69 -29.29
N VAL A 454 -14.40 -14.92 -29.96
CA VAL A 454 -14.50 -14.78 -31.41
C VAL A 454 -14.25 -13.34 -31.90
N ALA A 455 -14.64 -12.34 -31.11
CA ALA A 455 -14.49 -10.93 -31.44
C ALA A 455 -13.15 -10.31 -30.98
N GLY A 456 -12.26 -11.08 -30.34
CA GLY A 456 -10.99 -10.56 -29.80
C GLY A 456 -11.19 -9.50 -28.72
N ASN A 457 -12.30 -9.57 -27.97
CA ASN A 457 -12.67 -8.58 -26.96
C ASN A 457 -12.40 -9.04 -25.51
N TYR A 458 -11.93 -10.27 -25.30
CA TYR A 458 -11.59 -10.82 -23.99
C TYR A 458 -12.74 -10.71 -22.97
N GLY A 459 -13.98 -10.89 -23.42
CA GLY A 459 -15.20 -10.75 -22.61
C GLY A 459 -15.56 -9.30 -22.24
N ILE A 460 -14.92 -8.29 -22.84
CA ILE A 460 -15.27 -6.88 -22.63
C ILE A 460 -16.45 -6.54 -23.54
N THR A 461 -17.58 -6.20 -22.93
CA THR A 461 -18.81 -5.81 -23.63
C THR A 461 -19.08 -4.30 -23.59
N ALA A 462 -18.28 -3.56 -22.80
CA ALA A 462 -18.38 -2.11 -22.68
C ALA A 462 -17.98 -1.41 -23.99
N VAL A 463 -18.81 -0.45 -24.44
CA VAL A 463 -18.58 0.35 -25.65
C VAL A 463 -18.64 1.85 -25.37
N LEU A 464 -19.53 2.25 -24.45
CA LEU A 464 -19.71 3.66 -24.09
C LEU A 464 -18.78 4.06 -22.93
N GLN A 465 -18.36 5.31 -22.90
CA GLN A 465 -17.46 5.84 -21.86
C GLN A 465 -17.90 5.49 -20.42
N PRO A 466 -19.20 5.61 -20.02
CA PRO A 466 -19.61 5.23 -18.67
C PRO A 466 -19.45 3.73 -18.37
N ASP A 467 -19.64 2.87 -19.36
CA ASP A 467 -19.53 1.42 -19.18
C ASP A 467 -18.05 0.99 -19.16
N ILE A 468 -17.21 1.63 -19.98
CA ILE A 468 -15.76 1.45 -19.94
C ILE A 468 -15.22 1.90 -18.56
N ARG A 469 -15.72 3.01 -18.00
CA ARG A 469 -15.36 3.44 -16.62
C ARG A 469 -15.68 2.35 -15.60
N LYS A 470 -16.86 1.74 -15.65
CA LYS A 470 -17.22 0.62 -14.77
C LYS A 470 -16.32 -0.61 -15.00
N ALA A 471 -15.94 -0.87 -16.26
CA ALA A 471 -15.02 -1.96 -16.58
C ALA A 471 -13.63 -1.69 -15.94
N TYR A 472 -13.11 -0.45 -16.00
CA TYR A 472 -11.88 -0.06 -15.29
C TYR A 472 -11.99 -0.25 -13.78
N GLN A 473 -13.10 0.14 -13.16
CA GLN A 473 -13.31 0.00 -11.72
C GLN A 473 -13.26 -1.48 -11.29
N LYS A 474 -13.88 -2.38 -12.06
CA LYS A 474 -13.85 -3.83 -11.81
C LYS A 474 -12.45 -4.42 -12.10
N GLU A 475 -11.85 -4.05 -13.23
CA GLU A 475 -10.56 -4.61 -13.64
C GLU A 475 -9.44 -4.20 -12.69
N ARG A 476 -9.43 -2.94 -12.20
CA ARG A 476 -8.48 -2.46 -11.18
C ARG A 476 -8.65 -3.19 -9.86
N PHE A 477 -9.88 -3.50 -9.47
CA PHE A 477 -10.17 -4.24 -8.23
C PHE A 477 -9.53 -5.64 -8.25
N VAL A 478 -9.64 -6.34 -9.37
CA VAL A 478 -9.03 -7.68 -9.58
C VAL A 478 -7.52 -7.58 -9.74
N GLU A 479 -7.05 -6.69 -10.60
CA GLU A 479 -5.65 -6.57 -10.99
C GLU A 479 -4.77 -6.17 -9.81
N PHE A 480 -5.23 -5.21 -9.00
CA PHE A 480 -4.46 -4.64 -7.89
C PHE A 480 -4.93 -5.10 -6.51
N CYS A 481 -5.68 -6.20 -6.43
CA CYS A 481 -6.09 -6.73 -5.13
C CYS A 481 -4.86 -6.95 -4.22
N PHE A 482 -4.99 -6.55 -2.95
CA PHE A 482 -3.95 -6.61 -1.92
C PHE A 482 -2.65 -5.84 -2.24
N GLU A 483 -2.69 -4.85 -3.14
CA GLU A 483 -1.58 -3.92 -3.40
C GLU A 483 -1.79 -2.54 -2.76
N GLY A 484 -2.75 -2.41 -1.83
CA GLY A 484 -3.02 -1.16 -1.12
C GLY A 484 -3.69 -0.05 -1.97
N LYS A 485 -4.19 -0.38 -3.17
CA LYS A 485 -4.77 0.60 -4.10
C LYS A 485 -6.27 0.82 -3.90
N ARG A 486 -7.00 -0.18 -3.39
CA ARG A 486 -8.48 -0.18 -3.37
C ARG A 486 -9.10 0.98 -2.62
N MET A 487 -8.63 1.32 -1.42
CA MET A 487 -9.17 2.45 -0.64
C MET A 487 -8.97 3.78 -1.39
N SER A 488 -7.80 3.98 -2.00
CA SER A 488 -7.53 5.16 -2.82
C SER A 488 -8.49 5.26 -4.01
N ASP A 489 -8.74 4.15 -4.70
CA ASP A 489 -9.68 4.07 -5.82
C ASP A 489 -11.13 4.35 -5.38
N LEU A 490 -11.60 3.73 -4.29
CA LEU A 490 -12.93 3.97 -3.72
C LEU A 490 -13.16 5.43 -3.33
N ARG A 491 -12.13 6.08 -2.74
CA ARG A 491 -12.19 7.49 -2.34
C ARG A 491 -12.22 8.42 -3.56
N ARG A 492 -11.26 8.28 -4.48
CA ARG A 492 -11.15 9.17 -5.63
C ARG A 492 -12.38 9.09 -6.57
N TRP A 493 -13.00 7.91 -6.69
CA TRP A 493 -14.23 7.69 -7.45
C TRP A 493 -15.52 8.03 -6.69
N LYS A 494 -15.44 8.37 -5.39
CA LYS A 494 -16.59 8.61 -4.48
C LYS A 494 -17.52 7.40 -4.38
N MET A 495 -16.97 6.21 -4.15
CA MET A 495 -17.71 4.94 -4.18
C MET A 495 -18.15 4.44 -2.79
N PHE A 496 -18.19 5.27 -1.75
CA PHE A 496 -18.71 4.83 -0.44
C PHE A 496 -20.20 4.48 -0.47
N GLY A 497 -20.97 5.10 -1.39
CA GLY A 497 -22.34 4.67 -1.66
C GLY A 497 -22.45 3.22 -2.15
N TYR A 498 -21.51 2.78 -2.99
CA TYR A 498 -21.41 1.37 -3.40
C TYR A 498 -21.14 0.46 -2.20
N LEU A 499 -20.20 0.82 -1.30
CA LEU A 499 -19.92 0.01 -0.12
C LEU A 499 -21.16 -0.13 0.79
N ARG A 500 -21.91 0.96 1.02
CA ARG A 500 -23.17 0.90 1.76
C ARG A 500 -24.20 -0.01 1.08
N GLY A 501 -24.21 -0.05 -0.24
CA GLY A 501 -25.11 -0.91 -1.03
C GLY A 501 -24.83 -2.41 -0.87
N LEU A 502 -23.62 -2.80 -0.42
CA LEU A 502 -23.31 -4.19 -0.11
C LEU A 502 -24.04 -4.69 1.14
N THR A 503 -24.51 -3.79 2.00
CA THR A 503 -25.04 -4.04 3.35
C THR A 503 -24.00 -4.66 4.27
N GLN A 504 -23.48 -5.84 3.94
CA GLN A 504 -22.38 -6.54 4.63
C GLN A 504 -21.43 -7.14 3.60
N ARG A 505 -20.19 -7.38 3.98
CA ARG A 505 -19.27 -8.21 3.19
C ARG A 505 -19.56 -9.68 3.48
N HIS A 506 -19.21 -10.51 2.52
CA HIS A 506 -19.52 -11.93 2.58
C HIS A 506 -18.26 -12.80 2.47
N GLY A 507 -18.38 -14.00 2.97
CA GLY A 507 -17.53 -15.14 2.74
C GLY A 507 -18.37 -16.35 2.37
N ILE A 508 -17.78 -17.52 2.38
CA ILE A 508 -18.47 -18.78 2.17
C ILE A 508 -18.19 -19.77 3.32
N ALA A 509 -19.15 -20.63 3.58
CA ALA A 509 -18.96 -21.87 4.31
C ALA A 509 -19.02 -23.03 3.34
N VAL A 510 -17.95 -23.80 3.24
CA VAL A 510 -17.90 -25.04 2.46
C VAL A 510 -18.14 -26.21 3.40
N LEU A 511 -19.21 -26.94 3.20
CA LEU A 511 -19.66 -28.05 4.07
C LEU A 511 -19.50 -29.39 3.35
N LEU A 512 -18.89 -30.35 4.01
CA LEU A 512 -18.93 -31.74 3.56
C LEU A 512 -20.34 -32.30 3.72
N LYS A 513 -20.93 -32.83 2.65
CA LYS A 513 -22.27 -33.41 2.69
C LYS A 513 -22.32 -34.62 3.64
N ALA A 514 -23.44 -34.77 4.35
CA ALA A 514 -23.65 -35.88 5.28
C ALA A 514 -23.41 -37.24 4.59
N GLY A 515 -22.67 -38.11 5.28
CA GLY A 515 -22.34 -39.45 4.79
C GLY A 515 -21.20 -39.49 3.74
N GLN A 516 -20.65 -38.36 3.36
CA GLN A 516 -19.44 -38.37 2.52
C GLN A 516 -18.19 -38.60 3.38
N PRO A 517 -17.21 -39.39 2.90
CA PRO A 517 -15.96 -39.56 3.63
C PRO A 517 -15.11 -38.28 3.55
N ASP A 518 -14.28 -38.10 4.57
CA ASP A 518 -13.27 -37.03 4.59
C ASP A 518 -12.40 -37.06 3.32
N VAL A 519 -11.97 -35.89 2.90
CA VAL A 519 -11.16 -35.76 1.69
C VAL A 519 -9.69 -35.93 2.02
N SER A 520 -9.03 -36.83 1.30
CA SER A 520 -7.57 -36.97 1.42
C SER A 520 -6.85 -35.69 0.98
N PRO A 521 -5.77 -35.27 1.67
CA PRO A 521 -4.90 -34.20 1.17
C PRO A 521 -4.39 -34.39 -0.26
N MET A 522 -4.39 -35.61 -0.76
CA MET A 522 -3.97 -35.97 -2.12
C MET A 522 -5.11 -35.89 -3.15
N SER A 523 -6.33 -35.63 -2.74
CA SER A 523 -7.48 -35.61 -3.64
C SER A 523 -7.53 -34.31 -4.42
N ASP A 524 -7.66 -34.39 -5.74
CA ASP A 524 -7.91 -33.24 -6.61
C ASP A 524 -9.36 -32.76 -6.43
N ILE A 525 -9.55 -31.45 -6.26
CA ILE A 525 -10.87 -30.83 -6.14
C ILE A 525 -11.80 -31.18 -7.30
N ASN A 526 -11.26 -31.33 -8.51
CA ASN A 526 -12.03 -31.70 -9.70
C ASN A 526 -12.71 -33.07 -9.58
N THR A 527 -12.23 -33.93 -8.70
CA THR A 527 -12.77 -35.29 -8.50
C THR A 527 -13.72 -35.40 -7.31
N VAL A 528 -13.67 -34.44 -6.39
CA VAL A 528 -14.40 -34.54 -5.10
C VAL A 528 -15.30 -33.32 -4.81
N TRP A 529 -15.33 -32.30 -5.70
CA TRP A 529 -16.10 -31.08 -5.49
C TRP A 529 -17.59 -31.32 -5.18
N ASN A 530 -18.17 -32.35 -5.77
CA ASN A 530 -19.58 -32.72 -5.60
C ASN A 530 -19.91 -33.28 -4.20
N ARG A 531 -18.89 -33.52 -3.36
CA ARG A 531 -19.05 -33.90 -1.94
C ARG A 531 -19.38 -32.73 -1.05
N PHE A 532 -19.23 -31.49 -1.54
CA PHE A 532 -19.42 -30.28 -0.77
C PHE A 532 -20.72 -29.55 -1.13
N THR A 533 -21.17 -28.76 -0.18
CA THR A 533 -22.20 -27.72 -0.39
C THR A 533 -21.62 -26.39 0.08
N THR A 534 -21.78 -25.36 -0.72
CA THR A 534 -21.27 -24.03 -0.42
C THR A 534 -22.39 -23.06 -0.10
N THR A 535 -22.31 -22.39 1.05
CA THR A 535 -23.28 -21.41 1.52
C THR A 535 -22.60 -20.06 1.71
N VAL A 536 -23.23 -18.99 1.23
CA VAL A 536 -22.78 -17.61 1.49
C VAL A 536 -23.10 -17.22 2.91
N ILE A 537 -22.11 -16.63 3.61
CA ILE A 537 -22.26 -16.19 5.00
C ILE A 537 -21.83 -14.72 5.14
N PRO A 538 -22.52 -13.92 5.97
CA PRO A 538 -22.10 -12.56 6.29
C PRO A 538 -20.88 -12.59 7.20
N THR A 539 -19.95 -11.67 6.95
CA THR A 539 -18.68 -11.57 7.70
C THR A 539 -18.58 -10.33 8.57
N ASP A 540 -19.38 -9.31 8.33
CA ASP A 540 -19.48 -8.13 9.18
C ASP A 540 -20.45 -8.38 10.35
N ALA A 541 -20.13 -7.79 11.52
CA ALA A 541 -20.99 -7.88 12.70
C ALA A 541 -22.24 -7.00 12.61
N VAL A 542 -22.16 -5.94 11.82
CA VAL A 542 -23.23 -4.96 11.59
C VAL A 542 -23.17 -4.45 10.15
N ASP A 543 -24.26 -3.84 9.70
CA ASP A 543 -24.34 -3.27 8.37
C ASP A 543 -23.33 -2.15 8.15
N ILE A 544 -22.84 -2.06 6.92
CA ILE A 544 -21.87 -1.04 6.50
C ILE A 544 -22.54 0.34 6.48
N ALA A 545 -22.10 1.22 7.36
CA ALA A 545 -22.60 2.59 7.53
C ALA A 545 -21.51 3.64 7.29
N ILE A 546 -20.54 3.36 6.43
CA ILE A 546 -19.45 4.28 6.09
C ILE A 546 -20.00 5.63 5.62
N LYS A 547 -19.48 6.74 6.15
CA LYS A 547 -19.99 8.07 5.86
C LYS A 547 -19.20 8.77 4.77
N ASP A 548 -19.86 9.62 3.98
CA ASP A 548 -19.19 10.40 2.92
C ASP A 548 -18.16 11.38 3.49
N GLN A 549 -18.34 11.85 4.74
CA GLN A 549 -17.32 12.68 5.40
C GLN A 549 -15.94 12.01 5.46
N TYR A 550 -15.87 10.68 5.38
CA TYR A 550 -14.62 9.92 5.44
C TYR A 550 -13.82 9.90 4.13
N TYR A 551 -14.34 10.53 3.06
CA TYR A 551 -13.52 10.74 1.85
C TYR A 551 -12.28 11.58 2.14
N ILE A 552 -12.38 12.53 3.10
CA ILE A 552 -11.23 13.29 3.60
C ILE A 552 -11.25 13.21 5.13
N TYR A 553 -10.16 12.82 5.74
CA TYR A 553 -10.05 12.65 7.18
C TYR A 553 -10.00 14.01 7.90
N GLY A 554 -10.50 14.02 9.14
CA GLY A 554 -10.35 15.17 10.03
C GLY A 554 -8.94 15.24 10.60
N ILE A 555 -8.49 16.45 10.92
CA ILE A 555 -7.21 16.63 11.61
C ILE A 555 -7.37 16.20 13.06
N PRO A 556 -6.49 15.33 13.60
CA PRO A 556 -6.57 14.87 14.98
C PRO A 556 -6.52 16.03 15.98
N LYS A 557 -7.29 15.90 17.08
CA LYS A 557 -7.36 16.94 18.11
C LYS A 557 -5.98 17.32 18.66
N ALA A 558 -5.14 16.33 18.93
CA ALA A 558 -3.81 16.57 19.46
C ALA A 558 -2.92 17.41 18.52
N VAL A 559 -3.16 17.38 17.21
CA VAL A 559 -2.46 18.21 16.22
C VAL A 559 -2.98 19.64 16.22
N LEU A 560 -4.31 19.80 16.29
CA LEU A 560 -4.96 21.13 16.39
C LEU A 560 -4.56 21.84 17.67
N ASP A 561 -4.51 21.14 18.82
CA ASP A 561 -4.12 21.70 20.11
C ASP A 561 -2.67 22.21 20.11
N ARG A 562 -1.77 21.56 19.37
CA ARG A 562 -0.36 21.97 19.25
C ARG A 562 -0.15 23.15 18.31
N ASN A 563 -1.05 23.34 17.35
CA ASN A 563 -0.96 24.43 16.39
C ASN A 563 -2.37 25.04 16.17
N PRO A 564 -2.75 26.06 16.94
CA PRO A 564 -4.08 26.68 16.85
C PRO A 564 -4.32 27.45 15.54
N LEU A 565 -3.30 27.64 14.70
CA LEU A 565 -3.46 28.19 13.35
C LEU A 565 -4.03 27.15 12.35
N LEU A 566 -4.05 25.87 12.73
CA LEU A 566 -4.69 24.83 11.93
C LEU A 566 -6.20 24.86 12.14
N LYS A 567 -6.96 24.91 11.06
CA LYS A 567 -8.42 24.80 11.06
C LYS A 567 -8.84 23.38 10.69
N GLN A 568 -9.86 22.87 11.35
CA GLN A 568 -10.46 21.58 11.01
C GLN A 568 -11.16 21.65 9.64
N ASN A 569 -11.27 20.52 8.96
CA ASN A 569 -12.00 20.38 7.70
C ASN A 569 -13.50 20.64 7.89
N ASN A 570 -14.15 21.25 6.90
CA ASN A 570 -15.58 21.57 6.92
C ASN A 570 -16.47 20.33 7.02
N ASN A 571 -16.09 19.20 6.40
CA ASN A 571 -16.78 17.91 6.55
C ASN A 571 -16.66 17.31 7.97
N TRP A 572 -15.83 17.89 8.85
CA TRP A 572 -15.67 17.55 10.25
C TRP A 572 -16.04 18.69 11.19
N GLY A 573 -16.85 19.64 10.71
CA GLY A 573 -17.38 20.76 11.50
C GLY A 573 -16.45 21.97 11.65
N GLY A 574 -15.38 22.06 10.87
CA GLY A 574 -14.49 23.23 10.81
C GLY A 574 -14.78 24.15 9.63
N ASP A 575 -13.85 25.10 9.39
CA ASP A 575 -13.99 26.14 8.36
C ASP A 575 -13.09 25.91 7.14
N PHE A 576 -12.23 24.90 7.15
CA PHE A 576 -11.30 24.64 6.05
C PHE A 576 -11.96 23.77 4.98
N ASP A 577 -11.94 24.22 3.73
CA ASP A 577 -12.38 23.39 2.61
C ASP A 577 -11.22 22.52 2.08
N PRO A 578 -11.22 21.20 2.32
CA PRO A 578 -10.14 20.33 1.91
C PRO A 578 -10.16 20.01 0.40
N LEU A 579 -11.18 20.47 -0.34
CA LEU A 579 -11.33 20.20 -1.77
C LEU A 579 -10.94 21.38 -2.67
N GLN A 580 -10.42 22.48 -2.10
CA GLN A 580 -10.00 23.68 -2.83
C GLN A 580 -8.49 23.87 -2.98
#